data_8ae6982233c0e1d5b948f5e6c0cac1f8
#
_entry.id   8ae6982233c0e1d5b948f5e6c0cac1f8
#
_cell.length_a   1.000
_cell.length_b   1.000
_cell.length_c   1.000
_cell.angle_alpha   90.00
_cell.angle_beta   90.00
_cell.angle_gamma   90.00
#
_symmetry.space_group_name_H-M   'P 1'
#
loop_
_entity.id
_entity.type
_entity.pdbx_description
1 polymer ?
#
loop_
_entity_poly.entity_id
_entity_poly.type
_entity_poly.pdbx_seq_one_letter_code
_entity_poly.pdbx_strand_id
1 'polypeptide(L)'
;MLSEVERCRSVAFFATGFLNYAGNDFCMNRILGLDFGRARIGVAVSDELQLLAHPLETISANQQSAARIAEIVREKKVERVVAGIPRQMNGQIGTAATEVLDLVEKLRAILPCPIVTWDERLTTVAANRALRDAGKKTRDTRGYVDQVAAQMILQSYLDSLAHQKAADGL
;
A
#
# COMPACT_ATOMS: atom_id res chain seq x y z
N MET A 1 12.00 -25.78 4.56
CA MET A 1 11.97 -24.43 3.94
C MET A 1 10.68 -23.78 4.40
N LEU A 2 10.75 -22.93 5.42
CA LEU A 2 9.59 -22.20 5.91
C LEU A 2 9.22 -21.09 4.91
N SER A 3 7.92 -20.90 4.64
CA SER A 3 7.44 -19.86 3.73
C SER A 3 7.80 -18.45 4.22
N GLU A 4 7.90 -17.47 3.33
CA GLU A 4 8.23 -16.07 3.69
C GLU A 4 7.28 -15.49 4.75
N VAL A 5 6.05 -15.98 4.83
CA VAL A 5 5.05 -15.59 5.81
C VAL A 5 5.43 -16.06 7.23
N GLU A 6 6.06 -17.22 7.37
CA GLU A 6 6.50 -17.74 8.67
C GLU A 6 7.77 -17.07 9.18
N ARG A 7 8.63 -16.59 8.28
CA ARG A 7 9.83 -15.80 8.64
C ARG A 7 9.47 -14.45 9.25
N CYS A 8 8.38 -13.82 8.81
CA CYS A 8 7.94 -12.52 9.34
C CYS A 8 7.36 -12.64 10.76
N ARG A 9 6.78 -13.79 11.12
CA ARG A 9 6.29 -14.04 12.49
C ARG A 9 7.40 -14.20 13.53
N SER A 10 8.57 -14.66 13.10
CA SER A 10 9.69 -14.96 14.03
C SER A 10 10.52 -13.71 14.42
N VAL A 11 10.54 -12.66 13.60
CA VAL A 11 11.34 -11.46 13.88
C VAL A 11 10.61 -10.44 14.75
N ALA A 12 9.27 -10.48 14.77
CA ALA A 12 8.45 -9.58 15.59
C ALA A 12 8.43 -9.93 17.10
N PHE A 13 9.01 -11.07 17.49
CA PHE A 13 8.92 -11.58 18.88
C PHE A 13 9.95 -10.95 19.85
N PHE A 14 10.91 -10.16 19.37
CA PHE A 14 12.03 -9.74 20.23
C PHE A 14 12.12 -8.25 20.59
N ALA A 15 11.22 -7.39 20.12
CA ALA A 15 11.45 -5.94 20.28
C ALA A 15 10.44 -5.16 21.14
N THR A 16 9.29 -5.71 21.52
CA THR A 16 8.40 -5.00 22.46
C THR A 16 7.65 -5.99 23.33
N GLY A 17 8.00 -6.02 24.61
CA GLY A 17 7.31 -6.78 25.64
C GLY A 17 5.87 -6.31 25.82
N PHE A 18 4.95 -6.84 25.02
CA PHE A 18 3.54 -6.86 25.32
C PHE A 18 3.10 -8.32 25.37
N LEU A 19 3.07 -8.85 26.58
CA LEU A 19 2.39 -10.08 26.92
C LEU A 19 0.90 -9.91 26.61
N ASN A 20 0.42 -10.45 25.50
CA ASN A 20 -1.01 -10.61 25.29
C ASN A 20 -1.49 -11.89 25.95
N TYR A 21 -2.10 -11.73 27.11
CA TYR A 21 -2.82 -12.76 27.82
C TYR A 21 -4.15 -13.02 27.11
N ALA A 22 -4.31 -14.27 26.72
CA ALA A 22 -5.51 -15.01 26.32
C ALA A 22 -6.83 -14.22 26.09
N GLY A 23 -7.34 -14.31 24.88
CA GLY A 23 -8.75 -14.12 24.59
C GLY A 23 -9.02 -13.32 23.35
N ASN A 24 -9.29 -13.99 22.22
CA ASN A 24 -10.01 -13.47 21.03
C ASN A 24 -9.87 -11.97 20.70
N ASP A 25 -8.68 -11.42 20.74
CA ASP A 25 -8.41 -10.17 20.05
C ASP A 25 -8.28 -10.49 18.55
N PHE A 26 -9.39 -10.38 17.88
CA PHE A 26 -9.44 -10.16 16.44
C PHE A 26 -8.64 -8.88 16.23
N CYS A 27 -7.34 -9.02 16.03
CA CYS A 27 -6.45 -7.90 15.73
C CYS A 27 -6.85 -7.39 14.36
N MET A 28 -7.84 -6.50 14.34
CA MET A 28 -8.33 -5.84 13.14
C MET A 28 -7.27 -4.84 12.71
N ASN A 29 -6.30 -5.30 11.96
CA ASN A 29 -5.22 -4.47 11.45
C ASN A 29 -5.57 -4.00 10.04
N ARG A 30 -5.26 -2.75 9.77
CA ARG A 30 -5.57 -2.11 8.48
C ARG A 30 -4.47 -2.40 7.46
N ILE A 31 -4.82 -2.26 6.19
CA ILE A 31 -3.87 -2.29 5.08
C ILE A 31 -3.75 -0.89 4.51
N LEU A 32 -2.52 -0.45 4.23
CA LEU A 32 -2.23 0.85 3.63
C LEU A 32 -1.93 0.67 2.14
N GLY A 33 -2.54 1.49 1.30
CA GLY A 33 -2.27 1.55 -0.14
C GLY A 33 -1.47 2.81 -0.49
N LEU A 34 -0.44 2.67 -1.32
CA LEU A 34 0.41 3.75 -1.78
C LEU A 34 0.42 3.82 -3.32
N ASP A 35 0.15 5.01 -3.86
CA ASP A 35 0.32 5.35 -5.28
C ASP A 35 1.48 6.33 -5.43
N PHE A 36 2.60 5.87 -5.99
CA PHE A 36 3.81 6.66 -6.13
C PHE A 36 3.77 7.50 -7.42
N GLY A 37 3.53 8.81 -7.27
CA GLY A 37 3.69 9.79 -8.33
C GLY A 37 5.07 10.48 -8.25
N ARG A 38 5.44 11.22 -9.32
CA ARG A 38 6.74 11.95 -9.38
C ARG A 38 6.89 13.03 -8.31
N ALA A 39 5.83 13.74 -8.00
CA ALA A 39 5.86 14.87 -7.05
C ALA A 39 5.09 14.57 -5.76
N ARG A 40 4.24 13.58 -5.75
CA ARG A 40 3.34 13.25 -4.65
C ARG A 40 3.10 11.76 -4.56
N ILE A 41 2.77 11.31 -3.36
CA ILE A 41 2.38 9.95 -3.04
C ILE A 41 0.94 10.00 -2.55
N GLY A 42 0.03 9.34 -3.25
CA GLY A 42 -1.33 9.12 -2.79
C GLY A 42 -1.36 8.02 -1.73
N VAL A 43 -2.17 8.22 -0.69
CA VAL A 43 -2.29 7.28 0.41
C VAL A 43 -3.76 6.94 0.63
N ALA A 44 -4.03 5.65 0.76
CA ALA A 44 -5.33 5.11 1.14
C ALA A 44 -5.19 4.09 2.28
N VAL A 45 -6.24 3.86 3.03
CA VAL A 45 -6.26 2.91 4.14
C VAL A 45 -7.51 2.05 4.08
N SER A 46 -7.41 0.77 4.43
CA SER A 46 -8.58 -0.10 4.54
C SER A 46 -9.37 0.18 5.83
N ASP A 47 -10.61 -0.26 5.85
CA ASP A 47 -11.30 -0.49 7.11
C ASP A 47 -10.63 -1.63 7.90
N GLU A 48 -11.07 -1.84 9.14
CA GLU A 48 -10.55 -2.89 10.03
C GLU A 48 -10.90 -4.31 9.57
N LEU A 49 -11.98 -4.45 8.80
CA LEU A 49 -12.42 -5.71 8.22
C LEU A 49 -11.66 -6.05 6.92
N GLN A 50 -10.84 -5.13 6.40
CA GLN A 50 -10.11 -5.26 5.13
C GLN A 50 -11.04 -5.52 3.94
N LEU A 51 -12.21 -4.88 3.94
CA LEU A 51 -13.21 -4.99 2.87
C LEU A 51 -13.22 -3.78 1.96
N LEU A 52 -13.10 -2.58 2.52
CA LEU A 52 -13.19 -1.32 1.79
C LEU A 52 -11.96 -0.45 1.97
N ALA A 53 -11.50 0.13 0.87
CA ALA A 53 -10.43 1.12 0.85
C ALA A 53 -10.99 2.53 0.89
N HIS A 54 -10.39 3.39 1.72
CA HIS A 54 -10.74 4.81 1.86
C HIS A 54 -9.54 5.70 1.53
N PRO A 55 -9.75 6.81 0.80
CA PRO A 55 -8.68 7.79 0.58
C PRO A 55 -8.29 8.41 1.92
N LEU A 56 -7.00 8.64 2.15
CA LEU A 56 -6.51 9.17 3.42
C LEU A 56 -5.87 10.55 3.26
N GLU A 57 -4.71 10.62 2.63
CA GLU A 57 -4.00 11.88 2.39
C GLU A 57 -3.09 11.80 1.17
N THR A 58 -2.52 12.95 0.80
CA THR A 58 -1.48 13.04 -0.23
C THR A 58 -0.22 13.60 0.40
N ILE A 59 0.89 12.89 0.25
CA ILE A 59 2.20 13.23 0.81
C ILE A 59 3.08 13.78 -0.32
N SER A 60 3.86 14.81 -0.06
CA SER A 60 4.89 15.27 -1.01
C SER A 60 5.99 14.23 -1.15
N ALA A 61 6.36 13.88 -2.39
CA ALA A 61 7.44 12.93 -2.68
C ALA A 61 8.81 13.62 -2.44
N ASN A 62 9.25 13.67 -1.20
CA ASN A 62 10.49 14.26 -0.75
C ASN A 62 11.20 13.36 0.28
N GLN A 63 12.30 13.82 0.85
CA GLN A 63 13.07 13.06 1.84
C GLN A 63 12.28 12.72 3.12
N GLN A 64 11.21 13.46 3.43
CA GLN A 64 10.38 13.25 4.63
C GLN A 64 9.22 12.29 4.39
N SER A 65 8.94 11.90 3.13
CA SER A 65 7.82 11.04 2.79
C SER A 65 7.88 9.69 3.50
N ALA A 66 9.06 9.10 3.63
CA ALA A 66 9.25 7.83 4.31
C ALA A 66 8.91 7.92 5.82
N ALA A 67 9.30 9.01 6.49
CA ALA A 67 8.99 9.26 7.88
C ALA A 67 7.47 9.43 8.08
N ARG A 68 6.81 10.19 7.19
CA ARG A 68 5.35 10.38 7.26
C ARG A 68 4.59 9.08 7.05
N ILE A 69 5.01 8.24 6.10
CA ILE A 69 4.42 6.91 5.91
C ILE A 69 4.58 6.04 7.17
N ALA A 70 5.76 6.07 7.81
CA ALA A 70 6.00 5.34 9.05
C ALA A 70 5.12 5.82 10.22
N GLU A 71 4.83 7.12 10.30
CA GLU A 71 3.86 7.67 11.26
C GLU A 71 2.45 7.13 11.00
N ILE A 72 1.97 7.18 9.76
CA ILE A 72 0.65 6.67 9.39
C ILE A 72 0.52 5.19 9.72
N VAL A 73 1.55 4.39 9.41
CA VAL A 73 1.57 2.95 9.72
C VAL A 73 1.36 2.71 11.21
N ARG A 74 2.01 3.49 12.07
CA ARG A 74 1.84 3.40 13.54
C ARG A 74 0.48 3.91 14.00
N GLU A 75 0.06 5.09 13.54
CA GLU A 75 -1.21 5.73 13.93
C GLU A 75 -2.42 4.88 13.56
N LYS A 76 -2.40 4.29 12.38
CA LYS A 76 -3.52 3.49 11.84
C LYS A 76 -3.41 2.01 12.16
N LYS A 77 -2.38 1.56 12.89
CA LYS A 77 -2.11 0.15 13.22
C LYS A 77 -2.11 -0.73 11.97
N VAL A 78 -1.31 -0.33 10.99
CA VAL A 78 -1.22 -1.01 9.69
C VAL A 78 -0.41 -2.29 9.83
N GLU A 79 -0.96 -3.41 9.36
CA GLU A 79 -0.26 -4.70 9.34
C GLU A 79 0.47 -4.98 8.03
N ARG A 80 0.10 -4.27 6.96
CA ARG A 80 0.65 -4.47 5.61
C ARG A 80 0.55 -3.21 4.78
N VAL A 81 1.56 -2.96 3.97
CA VAL A 81 1.55 -1.87 2.99
C VAL A 81 1.51 -2.46 1.59
N VAL A 82 0.65 -1.92 0.73
CA VAL A 82 0.52 -2.27 -0.69
C VAL A 82 1.06 -1.10 -1.51
N ALA A 83 2.12 -1.34 -2.26
CA ALA A 83 2.78 -0.37 -3.11
C ALA A 83 2.40 -0.59 -4.58
N GLY A 84 1.70 0.34 -5.20
CA GLY A 84 1.40 0.31 -6.63
C GLY A 84 2.67 0.51 -7.46
N ILE A 85 2.95 -0.42 -8.38
CA ILE A 85 4.10 -0.34 -9.28
C ILE A 85 3.60 -0.01 -10.69
N PRO A 86 3.98 1.14 -11.26
CA PRO A 86 3.65 1.46 -12.64
C PRO A 86 4.45 0.56 -13.59
N ARG A 87 3.78 -0.34 -14.30
CA ARG A 87 4.40 -1.13 -15.35
C ARG A 87 4.01 -0.61 -16.72
N GLN A 88 4.96 -0.64 -17.67
CA GLN A 88 4.67 -0.33 -19.06
C GLN A 88 3.80 -1.43 -19.69
N MET A 89 3.06 -1.08 -20.74
CA MET A 89 2.16 -2.04 -21.43
C MET A 89 2.91 -3.25 -22.01
N ASN A 90 4.19 -3.10 -22.33
CA ASN A 90 5.09 -4.18 -22.77
C ASN A 90 5.64 -5.04 -21.63
N GLY A 91 5.25 -4.79 -20.37
CA GLY A 91 5.73 -5.52 -19.18
C GLY A 91 7.10 -5.11 -18.67
N GLN A 92 7.80 -4.20 -19.35
CA GLN A 92 9.11 -3.72 -18.93
C GLN A 92 9.01 -2.77 -17.73
N ILE A 93 10.03 -2.83 -16.87
CA ILE A 93 10.21 -1.92 -15.75
C ILE A 93 10.84 -0.63 -16.31
N GLY A 94 10.06 0.44 -16.38
CA GLY A 94 10.56 1.76 -16.77
C GLY A 94 11.30 2.45 -15.62
N THR A 95 11.98 3.58 -15.92
CA THR A 95 12.70 4.37 -14.91
C THR A 95 11.82 4.77 -13.72
N ALA A 96 10.57 5.12 -13.96
CA ALA A 96 9.61 5.43 -12.89
C ALA A 96 9.37 4.25 -11.94
N ALA A 97 9.32 3.03 -12.46
CA ALA A 97 9.15 1.84 -11.62
C ALA A 97 10.42 1.53 -10.82
N THR A 98 11.61 1.80 -11.37
CA THR A 98 12.88 1.65 -10.63
C THR A 98 12.94 2.61 -9.45
N GLU A 99 12.58 3.88 -9.63
CA GLU A 99 12.52 4.89 -8.55
C GLU A 99 11.54 4.47 -7.43
N VAL A 100 10.39 3.89 -7.81
CA VAL A 100 9.42 3.36 -6.84
C VAL A 100 10.00 2.17 -6.08
N LEU A 101 10.68 1.25 -6.75
CA LEU A 101 11.30 0.09 -6.10
C LEU A 101 12.39 0.52 -5.10
N ASP A 102 13.22 1.51 -5.44
CA ASP A 102 14.23 2.06 -4.53
C ASP A 102 13.59 2.67 -3.27
N LEU A 103 12.46 3.35 -3.43
CA LEU A 103 11.72 3.89 -2.29
C LEU A 103 11.07 2.78 -1.46
N VAL A 104 10.53 1.75 -2.10
CA VAL A 104 9.98 0.56 -1.42
C VAL A 104 11.06 -0.12 -0.58
N GLU A 105 12.29 -0.28 -1.08
CA GLU A 105 13.39 -0.86 -0.31
C GLU A 105 13.77 0.01 0.92
N LYS A 106 13.79 1.33 0.76
CA LYS A 106 13.99 2.24 1.91
C LYS A 106 12.88 2.10 2.94
N LEU A 107 11.62 1.99 2.50
CA LEU A 107 10.48 1.79 3.39
C LEU A 107 10.55 0.44 4.11
N ARG A 108 10.98 -0.64 3.43
CA ARG A 108 11.17 -1.96 4.05
C ARG A 108 12.16 -1.94 5.21
N ALA A 109 13.17 -1.08 5.14
CA ALA A 109 14.16 -0.95 6.20
C ALA A 109 13.63 -0.27 7.47
N ILE A 110 12.57 0.53 7.37
CA ILE A 110 12.07 1.36 8.49
C ILE A 110 10.67 0.96 8.98
N LEU A 111 9.88 0.28 8.16
CA LEU A 111 8.52 -0.10 8.54
C LEU A 111 8.50 -1.41 9.33
N PRO A 112 7.65 -1.51 10.37
CA PRO A 112 7.51 -2.72 11.18
C PRO A 112 6.66 -3.81 10.51
N CYS A 113 6.10 -3.53 9.33
CA CYS A 113 5.19 -4.41 8.62
C CYS A 113 5.67 -4.69 7.18
N PRO A 114 5.26 -5.81 6.56
CA PRO A 114 5.66 -6.16 5.21
C PRO A 114 5.08 -5.20 4.17
N ILE A 115 5.84 -5.00 3.09
CA ILE A 115 5.39 -4.27 1.90
C ILE A 115 5.22 -5.24 0.75
N VAL A 116 4.03 -5.25 0.16
CA VAL A 116 3.68 -6.01 -1.04
C VAL A 116 3.61 -5.06 -2.22
N THR A 117 4.23 -5.44 -3.32
CA THR A 117 4.11 -4.69 -4.58
C THR A 117 2.90 -5.18 -5.37
N TRP A 118 2.12 -4.25 -5.93
CA TRP A 118 0.92 -4.54 -6.70
C TRP A 118 1.02 -3.98 -8.12
N ASP A 119 0.69 -4.78 -9.12
CA ASP A 119 0.74 -4.37 -10.53
C ASP A 119 -0.49 -3.52 -10.87
N GLU A 120 -0.27 -2.23 -11.19
CA GLU A 120 -1.34 -1.30 -11.54
C GLU A 120 -2.10 -1.66 -12.82
N ARG A 121 -1.54 -2.50 -13.69
CA ARG A 121 -2.25 -2.96 -14.89
C ARG A 121 -3.49 -3.80 -14.58
N LEU A 122 -3.54 -4.38 -13.39
CA LEU A 122 -4.70 -5.14 -12.91
C LEU A 122 -5.83 -4.24 -12.40
N THR A 123 -5.62 -2.92 -12.43
CA THR A 123 -6.58 -1.94 -11.95
C THR A 123 -6.93 -0.93 -13.04
N THR A 124 -8.10 -0.30 -12.94
CA THR A 124 -8.50 0.85 -13.76
C THR A 124 -7.61 2.10 -13.53
N VAL A 125 -6.61 2.01 -12.64
CA VAL A 125 -5.70 3.10 -12.31
C VAL A 125 -4.86 3.51 -13.51
N ALA A 126 -4.39 2.57 -14.33
CA ALA A 126 -3.65 2.87 -15.55
C ALA A 126 -4.46 3.71 -16.54
N ALA A 127 -5.76 3.39 -16.73
CA ALA A 127 -6.66 4.17 -17.57
C ALA A 127 -6.92 5.56 -16.98
N ASN A 128 -7.10 5.66 -15.68
CA ASN A 128 -7.30 6.94 -15.00
C ASN A 128 -6.02 7.80 -14.95
N ARG A 129 -4.83 7.19 -14.95
CA ARG A 129 -3.55 7.92 -15.11
C ARG A 129 -3.45 8.54 -16.50
N ALA A 130 -3.72 7.77 -17.54
CA ALA A 130 -3.73 8.28 -18.92
C ALA A 130 -4.73 9.43 -19.10
N LEU A 131 -5.92 9.35 -18.49
CA LEU A 131 -6.92 10.42 -18.48
C LEU A 131 -6.46 11.65 -17.68
N ARG A 132 -5.70 11.47 -16.60
CA ARG A 132 -5.10 12.58 -15.83
C ARG A 132 -4.02 13.32 -16.59
N ASP A 133 -3.16 12.59 -17.27
CA ASP A 133 -2.08 13.17 -18.06
C ASP A 133 -2.62 13.92 -19.28
N ALA A 134 -3.75 13.51 -19.83
CA ALA A 134 -4.44 14.18 -20.93
C ALA A 134 -5.31 15.38 -20.49
N GLY A 135 -5.71 15.48 -19.21
CA GLY A 135 -6.62 16.50 -18.69
C GLY A 135 -5.92 17.59 -17.89
N LYS A 136 -6.06 18.86 -18.31
CA LYS A 136 -5.67 20.05 -17.52
C LYS A 136 -6.57 20.16 -16.28
N LYS A 137 -6.17 19.58 -15.13
CA LYS A 137 -6.90 19.73 -13.88
C LYS A 137 -6.27 20.82 -13.00
N THR A 138 -7.15 21.62 -12.36
CA THR A 138 -6.80 22.66 -11.39
C THR A 138 -5.97 22.11 -10.23
N ARG A 139 -5.13 22.95 -9.61
CA ARG A 139 -4.17 22.59 -8.56
C ARG A 139 -4.82 21.89 -7.34
N ASP A 140 -6.04 22.29 -7.00
CA ASP A 140 -6.76 21.79 -5.82
C ASP A 140 -7.31 20.35 -5.97
N THR A 141 -7.62 19.92 -7.20
CA THR A 141 -8.15 18.57 -7.44
C THR A 141 -7.06 17.49 -7.56
N ARG A 142 -5.80 17.88 -7.75
CA ARG A 142 -4.70 16.92 -7.96
C ARG A 142 -4.41 16.04 -6.75
N GLY A 143 -4.44 16.61 -5.54
CA GLY A 143 -4.23 15.85 -4.31
C GLY A 143 -5.29 14.78 -4.10
N TYR A 144 -6.57 15.13 -4.28
CA TYR A 144 -7.66 14.17 -4.16
C TYR A 144 -7.59 13.05 -5.20
N VAL A 145 -7.17 13.36 -6.41
CA VAL A 145 -7.00 12.38 -7.50
C VAL A 145 -5.91 11.35 -7.16
N ASP A 146 -4.83 11.76 -6.51
CA ASP A 146 -3.75 10.86 -6.09
C ASP A 146 -4.22 9.92 -4.97
N GLN A 147 -5.05 10.40 -4.05
CA GLN A 147 -5.67 9.58 -3.00
C GLN A 147 -6.65 8.54 -3.58
N VAL A 148 -7.46 8.94 -4.56
CA VAL A 148 -8.39 8.03 -5.26
C VAL A 148 -7.63 6.95 -6.02
N ALA A 149 -6.48 7.27 -6.61
CA ALA A 149 -5.64 6.28 -7.27
C ALA A 149 -5.09 5.25 -6.26
N ALA A 150 -4.59 5.70 -5.10
CA ALA A 150 -4.16 4.81 -4.04
C ALA A 150 -5.31 3.94 -3.51
N GLN A 151 -6.52 4.51 -3.39
CA GLN A 151 -7.73 3.78 -3.01
C GLN A 151 -8.05 2.66 -4.01
N MET A 152 -7.96 2.93 -5.32
CA MET A 152 -8.24 1.92 -6.35
C MET A 152 -7.20 0.79 -6.35
N ILE A 153 -5.92 1.11 -6.14
CA ILE A 153 -4.86 0.11 -5.98
C ILE A 153 -5.16 -0.78 -4.77
N LEU A 154 -5.47 -0.17 -3.63
CA LEU A 154 -5.76 -0.89 -2.41
C LEU A 154 -7.01 -1.74 -2.54
N GLN A 155 -8.11 -1.21 -3.11
CA GLN A 155 -9.35 -1.97 -3.31
C GLN A 155 -9.13 -3.20 -4.19
N SER A 156 -8.41 -3.04 -5.30
CA SER A 156 -8.08 -4.18 -6.18
C SER A 156 -7.29 -5.27 -5.45
N TYR A 157 -6.39 -4.90 -4.54
CA TYR A 157 -5.68 -5.84 -3.69
C TYR A 157 -6.60 -6.54 -2.69
N LEU A 158 -7.50 -5.79 -2.01
CA LEU A 158 -8.47 -6.35 -1.06
C LEU A 158 -9.42 -7.34 -1.76
N ASP A 159 -9.91 -7.00 -2.94
CA ASP A 159 -10.77 -7.86 -3.74
C ASP A 159 -10.06 -9.18 -4.10
N SER A 160 -8.76 -9.11 -4.44
CA SER A 160 -7.96 -10.30 -4.72
C SER A 160 -7.80 -11.20 -3.49
N LEU A 161 -7.62 -10.61 -2.29
CA LEU A 161 -7.55 -11.36 -1.04
C LEU A 161 -8.88 -12.06 -0.71
N ALA A 162 -10.01 -11.37 -0.95
CA ALA A 162 -11.33 -11.94 -0.75
C ALA A 162 -11.58 -13.16 -1.66
N HIS A 163 -11.17 -13.07 -2.93
CA HIS A 163 -11.27 -14.19 -3.87
C HIS A 163 -10.38 -15.38 -3.47
N GLN A 164 -9.16 -15.12 -2.99
CA GLN A 164 -8.27 -16.18 -2.50
C GLN A 164 -8.85 -16.89 -1.29
N LYS A 165 -9.34 -16.14 -0.31
CA LYS A 165 -9.99 -16.73 0.89
C LYS A 165 -11.22 -17.57 0.53
N ALA A 166 -12.00 -17.15 -0.47
CA ALA A 166 -13.15 -17.92 -0.95
C ALA A 166 -12.74 -19.21 -1.68
N ALA A 167 -11.60 -19.20 -2.38
CA ALA A 167 -11.07 -20.37 -3.07
C ALA A 167 -10.44 -21.40 -2.10
N ASP A 168 -9.78 -20.93 -1.05
CA ASP A 168 -9.13 -21.78 -0.04
C ASP A 168 -10.10 -22.33 1.00
N GLY A 169 -11.31 -21.75 1.11
CA GLY A 169 -12.36 -22.16 2.06
C GLY A 169 -13.33 -23.24 1.53
N LEU A 170 -13.08 -23.76 0.34
CA LEU A 170 -13.76 -24.92 -0.24
C LEU A 170 -12.90 -26.17 -0.12
#